data_b433a8927b50587d6c088ca480052e7f
#
_entry.id   b433a8927b50587d6c088ca480052e7f
#
_cell.length_a   1.000
_cell.length_b   1.000
_cell.length_c   1.000
_cell.angle_alpha   90.00
_cell.angle_beta   90.00
_cell.angle_gamma   90.00
#
_symmetry.space_group_name_H-M   'P 1'
#
loop_
_entity.id
_entity.type
_entity.pdbx_description
1 polymer ?
#
loop_
_entity_poly.entity_id
_entity_poly.type
_entity_poly.pdbx_seq_one_letter_code
_entity_poly.pdbx_strand_id
1 'polypeptide(L)'
;MPEVIIVKDQDEAGELYARCVADLIKGKPDAVLGLATGSSPLAAYRHLAAMVKAEDIDVSKVRGFALDEYIGLPLTHPESYHSTIHRTVVEPLGLDPEKVHVPGDVLDGAPLEDGERIAHAGPEYDAAIEAAGGIDVQILGIGT
;
A
#
# COMPACT_ATOMS: atom_id res chain seq x y z
N MET A 1 20.73 -5.15 11.14
CA MET A 1 20.72 -4.29 12.35
C MET A 1 19.63 -3.24 12.20
N PRO A 2 18.68 -3.15 13.13
CA PRO A 2 17.67 -2.11 13.08
C PRO A 2 18.31 -0.72 13.18
N GLU A 3 17.79 0.22 12.43
CA GLU A 3 18.19 1.63 12.49
C GLU A 3 17.05 2.43 13.14
N VAL A 4 17.38 3.30 14.09
CA VAL A 4 16.42 4.19 14.74
C VAL A 4 16.74 5.62 14.37
N ILE A 5 15.82 6.30 13.69
CA ILE A 5 15.97 7.70 13.31
C ILE A 5 14.97 8.53 14.11
N ILE A 6 15.47 9.46 14.91
CA ILE A 6 14.64 10.36 15.71
C ILE A 6 14.36 11.61 14.87
N VAL A 7 13.09 11.91 14.68
CA VAL A 7 12.62 13.07 13.90
C VAL A 7 11.76 13.96 14.80
N LYS A 8 11.54 15.19 14.37
CA LYS A 8 10.79 16.17 15.17
C LYS A 8 9.28 15.91 15.19
N ASP A 9 8.75 15.35 14.13
CA ASP A 9 7.30 15.12 13.98
C ASP A 9 6.99 14.05 12.91
N GLN A 10 5.72 13.72 12.80
CA GLN A 10 5.22 12.74 11.84
C GLN A 10 5.42 13.18 10.38
N ASP A 11 5.40 14.48 10.11
CA ASP A 11 5.62 15.00 8.76
C ASP A 11 7.04 14.73 8.29
N GLU A 12 8.04 14.98 9.13
CA GLU A 12 9.44 14.68 8.83
C GLU A 12 9.68 13.17 8.66
N ALA A 13 9.02 12.35 9.48
CA ALA A 13 9.05 10.89 9.31
C ALA A 13 8.50 10.47 7.94
N GLY A 14 7.39 11.07 7.54
CA GLY A 14 6.77 10.82 6.23
C GLY A 14 7.67 11.22 5.07
N GLU A 15 8.37 12.34 5.18
CA GLU A 15 9.32 12.81 4.17
C GLU A 15 10.48 11.82 3.99
N LEU A 16 11.05 11.34 5.10
CA LEU A 16 12.13 10.35 5.05
C LEU A 16 11.69 9.05 4.37
N TYR A 17 10.52 8.53 4.74
CA TYR A 17 9.95 7.36 4.09
C TYR A 17 9.78 7.60 2.59
N ALA A 18 9.17 8.73 2.22
CA ALA A 18 8.91 9.07 0.83
C ALA A 18 10.19 9.13 0.00
N ARG A 19 11.27 9.69 0.57
CA ARG A 19 12.57 9.74 -0.11
C ARG A 19 13.11 8.33 -0.35
N CYS A 20 13.04 7.46 0.63
CA CYS A 20 13.48 6.07 0.49
C CYS A 20 12.70 5.34 -0.60
N VAL A 21 11.39 5.48 -0.62
CA VAL A 21 10.53 4.81 -1.61
C VAL A 21 10.70 5.40 -3.00
N ALA A 22 10.80 6.72 -3.13
CA ALA A 22 11.05 7.36 -4.41
C ALA A 22 12.37 6.88 -5.03
N ASP A 23 13.43 6.80 -4.23
CA ASP A 23 14.72 6.30 -4.68
C ASP A 23 14.67 4.81 -5.05
N LEU A 24 13.93 4.00 -4.29
CA LEU A 24 13.68 2.60 -4.61
C LEU A 24 13.01 2.46 -5.99
N ILE A 25 11.94 3.21 -6.25
CA ILE A 25 11.21 3.14 -7.51
C ILE A 25 12.10 3.56 -8.69
N LYS A 26 12.94 4.57 -8.52
CA LYS A 26 13.91 4.98 -9.54
C LYS A 26 14.89 3.85 -9.88
N GLY A 27 15.36 3.12 -8.88
CA GLY A 27 16.29 2.00 -9.08
C GLY A 27 15.61 0.69 -9.46
N LYS A 28 14.33 0.54 -9.13
CA LYS A 28 13.50 -0.64 -9.41
C LYS A 28 12.10 -0.20 -9.82
N PRO A 29 11.86 0.09 -11.11
CA PRO A 29 10.57 0.62 -11.57
C PRO A 29 9.35 -0.28 -11.29
N ASP A 30 9.55 -1.57 -11.11
CA ASP A 30 8.54 -2.55 -10.72
C ASP A 30 8.54 -2.86 -9.21
N ALA A 31 8.94 -1.90 -8.39
CA ALA A 31 8.95 -2.03 -6.94
C ALA A 31 7.60 -2.47 -6.39
N VAL A 32 7.62 -3.31 -5.36
CA VAL A 32 6.44 -3.82 -4.68
C VAL A 32 6.36 -3.19 -3.29
N LEU A 33 5.31 -2.44 -3.05
CA LEU A 33 5.10 -1.67 -1.82
C LEU A 33 4.08 -2.37 -0.92
N GLY A 34 4.44 -2.59 0.33
CA GLY A 34 3.48 -2.92 1.38
C GLY A 34 2.84 -1.65 1.92
N LEU A 35 1.52 -1.59 1.93
CA LEU A 35 0.74 -0.40 2.23
C LEU A 35 -0.04 -0.56 3.54
N ALA A 36 -0.20 0.52 4.28
CA ALA A 36 -0.98 0.57 5.51
C ALA A 36 -2.04 1.66 5.43
N THR A 37 -3.15 1.43 6.11
CA THR A 37 -4.22 2.42 6.31
C THR A 37 -4.04 3.15 7.64
N GLY A 38 -4.96 4.06 7.96
CA GLY A 38 -4.91 4.87 9.17
C GLY A 38 -4.27 6.23 8.96
N SER A 39 -4.18 7.01 10.02
CA SER A 39 -3.65 8.38 9.97
C SER A 39 -2.13 8.45 9.92
N SER A 40 -1.43 7.46 10.48
CA SER A 40 0.04 7.47 10.57
C SER A 40 0.74 7.52 9.22
N PRO A 41 0.35 6.75 8.19
CA PRO A 41 1.07 6.76 6.91
C PRO A 41 0.66 7.91 5.98
N LEU A 42 -0.35 8.72 6.30
CA LEU A 42 -0.87 9.74 5.37
C LEU A 42 0.18 10.79 4.98
N ALA A 43 1.00 11.25 5.92
CA ALA A 43 2.07 12.19 5.61
C ALA A 43 3.09 11.58 4.64
N ALA A 44 3.42 10.30 4.85
CA ALA A 44 4.32 9.56 3.96
C ALA A 44 3.78 9.50 2.52
N TYR A 45 2.51 9.20 2.36
CA TYR A 45 1.87 9.14 1.03
C TYR A 45 1.81 10.50 0.36
N ARG A 46 1.50 11.57 1.11
CA ARG A 46 1.50 12.93 0.57
C ARG A 46 2.88 13.35 0.07
N HIS A 47 3.93 13.11 0.86
CA HIS A 47 5.29 13.40 0.46
C HIS A 47 5.71 12.59 -0.77
N LEU A 48 5.37 11.30 -0.80
CA LEU A 48 5.70 10.44 -1.92
C LEU A 48 4.99 10.91 -3.22
N ALA A 49 3.71 11.26 -3.13
CA ALA A 49 2.97 11.79 -4.28
C ALA A 49 3.60 13.08 -4.82
N ALA A 50 4.01 13.98 -3.91
CA ALA A 50 4.69 15.21 -4.30
C ALA A 50 6.04 14.95 -4.99
N MET A 51 6.83 14.00 -4.49
CA MET A 51 8.11 13.61 -5.09
C MET A 51 7.95 12.95 -6.45
N VAL A 52 6.98 12.06 -6.59
CA VAL A 52 6.65 11.40 -7.87
C VAL A 52 6.35 12.43 -8.94
N LYS A 53 5.56 13.44 -8.60
CA LYS A 53 5.20 14.53 -9.50
C LYS A 53 6.39 15.44 -9.80
N ALA A 54 7.09 15.91 -8.77
CA ALA A 54 8.18 16.87 -8.90
C ALA A 54 9.39 16.31 -9.65
N GLU A 55 9.67 15.02 -9.48
CA GLU A 55 10.83 14.34 -10.06
C GLU A 55 10.47 13.49 -11.30
N ASP A 56 9.22 13.58 -11.76
CA ASP A 56 8.70 12.86 -12.93
C ASP A 56 9.02 11.35 -12.89
N ILE A 57 8.72 10.72 -11.75
CA ILE A 57 8.99 9.30 -11.54
C ILE A 57 7.90 8.45 -12.23
N ASP A 58 8.31 7.51 -13.07
CA ASP A 58 7.40 6.54 -13.68
C ASP A 58 6.97 5.50 -12.63
N VAL A 59 5.69 5.49 -12.30
CA VAL A 59 5.08 4.56 -11.33
C VAL A 59 4.17 3.53 -11.99
N SER A 60 4.14 3.46 -13.31
CA SER A 60 3.22 2.59 -14.08
C SER A 60 3.39 1.10 -13.81
N LYS A 61 4.56 0.68 -13.31
CA LYS A 61 4.88 -0.71 -13.00
C LYS A 61 4.90 -1.01 -11.50
N VAL A 62 4.69 -0.01 -10.65
CA VAL A 62 4.66 -0.18 -9.19
C VAL A 62 3.46 -1.02 -8.80
N ARG A 63 3.68 -1.97 -7.87
CA ARG A 63 2.63 -2.80 -7.27
C ARG A 63 2.49 -2.48 -5.80
N GLY A 64 1.29 -2.68 -5.27
CA GLY A 64 1.01 -2.43 -3.87
C GLY A 64 0.14 -3.51 -3.24
N PHE A 65 0.42 -3.84 -1.99
CA PHE A 65 -0.34 -4.80 -1.19
C PHE A 65 -0.64 -4.20 0.18
N ALA A 66 -1.92 -3.98 0.47
CA ALA A 66 -2.35 -3.53 1.79
C ALA A 66 -2.26 -4.66 2.82
N LEU A 67 -2.12 -4.30 4.09
CA LEU A 67 -1.94 -5.26 5.19
C LEU A 67 -3.20 -6.08 5.47
N ASP A 68 -4.37 -5.45 5.39
CA ASP A 68 -5.62 -6.05 5.81
C ASP A 68 -6.83 -5.44 5.10
N GLU A 69 -8.00 -6.07 5.28
CA GLU A 69 -9.29 -5.58 4.83
C GLU A 69 -10.38 -6.06 5.79
N TYR A 70 -11.49 -5.34 5.83
CA TYR A 70 -12.66 -5.71 6.62
C TYR A 70 -13.38 -6.92 6.04
N ILE A 71 -13.82 -7.81 6.93
CA ILE A 71 -14.71 -8.91 6.61
C ILE A 71 -16.15 -8.37 6.54
N GLY A 72 -16.89 -8.83 5.53
CA GLY A 72 -18.31 -8.47 5.38
C GLY A 72 -18.58 -7.11 4.77
N LEU A 73 -17.54 -6.40 4.32
CA LEU A 73 -17.69 -5.08 3.72
C LEU A 73 -17.37 -5.14 2.21
N PRO A 74 -18.27 -4.67 1.32
CA PRO A 74 -17.96 -4.60 -0.10
C PRO A 74 -16.72 -3.72 -0.37
N LEU A 75 -15.89 -4.11 -1.32
CA LEU A 75 -14.70 -3.33 -1.70
C LEU A 75 -15.04 -1.91 -2.14
N THR A 76 -16.22 -1.72 -2.74
CA THR A 76 -16.71 -0.41 -3.17
C THR A 76 -17.23 0.47 -2.03
N HIS A 77 -17.39 -0.08 -0.83
CA HIS A 77 -17.84 0.71 0.32
C HIS A 77 -16.82 1.81 0.65
N PRO A 78 -17.25 3.06 0.92
CA PRO A 78 -16.32 4.15 1.19
C PRO A 78 -15.36 3.92 2.36
N GLU A 79 -15.78 3.11 3.34
CA GLU A 79 -14.98 2.80 4.53
C GLU A 79 -14.11 1.54 4.35
N SER A 80 -14.19 0.84 3.23
CA SER A 80 -13.30 -0.28 2.97
C SER A 80 -11.84 0.21 2.85
N TYR A 81 -10.90 -0.66 3.19
CA TYR A 81 -9.49 -0.32 3.00
C TYR A 81 -9.12 -0.26 1.52
N HIS A 82 -9.78 -1.03 0.68
CA HIS A 82 -9.67 -0.89 -0.78
C HIS A 82 -9.96 0.56 -1.21
N SER A 83 -11.10 1.12 -0.81
CA SER A 83 -11.46 2.50 -1.13
C SER A 83 -10.52 3.52 -0.50
N THR A 84 -10.08 3.28 0.74
CA THR A 84 -9.12 4.15 1.44
C THR A 84 -7.78 4.19 0.73
N ILE A 85 -7.23 3.05 0.34
CA ILE A 85 -5.96 2.96 -0.40
C ILE A 85 -6.10 3.63 -1.77
N HIS A 86 -7.22 3.50 -2.45
CA HIS A 86 -7.47 4.21 -3.70
C HIS A 86 -7.38 5.73 -3.51
N ARG A 87 -8.08 6.29 -2.52
CA ARG A 87 -8.09 7.73 -2.25
C ARG A 87 -6.73 8.28 -1.79
N THR A 88 -6.01 7.52 -0.97
CA THR A 88 -4.81 8.01 -0.29
C THR A 88 -3.51 7.65 -0.99
N VAL A 89 -3.50 6.62 -1.83
CA VAL A 89 -2.29 6.12 -2.50
C VAL A 89 -2.45 6.07 -4.01
N VAL A 90 -3.43 5.32 -4.53
CA VAL A 90 -3.56 5.06 -5.97
C VAL A 90 -3.75 6.35 -6.76
N GLU A 91 -4.76 7.13 -6.40
CA GLU A 91 -5.07 8.38 -7.09
C GLU A 91 -3.97 9.43 -6.94
N PRO A 92 -3.48 9.75 -5.71
CA PRO A 92 -2.46 10.77 -5.54
C PRO A 92 -1.12 10.45 -6.21
N LEU A 93 -0.71 9.19 -6.20
CA LEU A 93 0.54 8.77 -6.83
C LEU A 93 0.40 8.49 -8.34
N GLY A 94 -0.81 8.28 -8.82
CA GLY A 94 -1.04 7.87 -10.21
C GLY A 94 -0.69 6.41 -10.47
N LEU A 95 -0.86 5.54 -9.48
CA LEU A 95 -0.62 4.10 -9.65
C LEU A 95 -1.70 3.46 -10.52
N ASP A 96 -1.35 2.33 -11.14
CA ASP A 96 -2.31 1.48 -11.83
C ASP A 96 -3.19 0.76 -10.79
N PRO A 97 -4.51 1.02 -10.75
CA PRO A 97 -5.39 0.41 -9.76
C PRO A 97 -5.44 -1.12 -9.85
N GLU A 98 -5.16 -1.71 -11.01
CA GLU A 98 -5.13 -3.17 -11.17
C GLU A 98 -3.90 -3.82 -10.54
N LYS A 99 -2.92 -3.03 -10.13
CA LYS A 99 -1.67 -3.49 -9.50
C LYS A 99 -1.63 -3.26 -7.99
N VAL A 100 -2.72 -2.75 -7.41
CA VAL A 100 -2.81 -2.46 -5.97
C VAL A 100 -3.93 -3.29 -5.36
N HIS A 101 -3.60 -4.11 -4.38
CA HIS A 101 -4.47 -5.15 -3.84
C HIS A 101 -4.71 -5.01 -2.34
N VAL A 102 -5.87 -5.52 -1.91
CA VAL A 102 -6.21 -5.79 -0.51
C VAL A 102 -6.54 -7.28 -0.37
N PRO A 103 -6.42 -7.88 0.84
CA PRO A 103 -6.80 -9.28 1.02
C PRO A 103 -8.24 -9.54 0.58
N GLY A 104 -8.44 -10.59 -0.24
CA GLY A 104 -9.74 -11.00 -0.74
C GLY A 104 -10.17 -10.38 -2.07
N ASP A 105 -9.49 -9.35 -2.58
CA ASP A 105 -9.87 -8.70 -3.85
C ASP A 105 -9.61 -9.60 -5.07
N VAL A 106 -8.65 -10.50 -4.96
CA VAL A 106 -8.33 -11.46 -6.04
C VAL A 106 -9.37 -12.55 -6.23
N LEU A 107 -10.33 -12.70 -5.31
CA LEU A 107 -11.37 -13.73 -5.39
C LEU A 107 -12.45 -13.34 -6.41
N ASP A 108 -13.19 -12.31 -6.22
CA ASP A 108 -14.19 -11.78 -7.16
C ASP A 108 -14.73 -10.39 -6.75
N GLY A 109 -14.09 -9.79 -5.76
CA GLY A 109 -14.53 -8.50 -5.22
C GLY A 109 -15.76 -8.56 -4.32
N ALA A 110 -16.36 -9.74 -4.13
CA ALA A 110 -17.49 -9.90 -3.20
C ALA A 110 -16.99 -9.85 -1.74
N PRO A 111 -17.86 -9.46 -0.79
CA PRO A 111 -17.48 -9.43 0.62
C PRO A 111 -17.02 -10.80 1.15
N LEU A 112 -16.04 -10.78 2.06
CA LEU A 112 -15.59 -11.98 2.78
C LEU A 112 -16.56 -12.28 3.91
N GLU A 113 -17.65 -12.97 3.62
CA GLU A 113 -18.73 -13.25 4.57
C GLU A 113 -18.76 -14.69 5.07
N ASP A 114 -18.34 -15.64 4.25
CA ASP A 114 -18.33 -17.04 4.62
C ASP A 114 -16.93 -17.55 5.00
N GLY A 115 -16.89 -18.56 5.86
CA GLY A 115 -15.65 -19.10 6.40
C GLY A 115 -14.74 -19.72 5.34
N GLU A 116 -15.29 -20.25 4.25
CA GLU A 116 -14.51 -20.82 3.17
C GLU A 116 -13.77 -19.74 2.39
N ARG A 117 -14.45 -18.65 2.03
CA ARG A 117 -13.83 -17.50 1.36
C ARG A 117 -12.77 -16.85 2.23
N ILE A 118 -13.05 -16.68 3.52
CA ILE A 118 -12.09 -16.13 4.49
C ILE A 118 -10.85 -17.03 4.57
N ALA A 119 -11.04 -18.36 4.62
CA ALA A 119 -9.93 -19.30 4.68
C ALA A 119 -9.05 -19.29 3.41
N HIS A 120 -9.62 -18.97 2.25
CA HIS A 120 -8.87 -18.90 0.99
C HIS A 120 -8.18 -17.54 0.77
N ALA A 121 -8.69 -16.46 1.35
CA ALA A 121 -8.18 -15.11 1.11
C ALA A 121 -6.70 -14.96 1.48
N GLY A 122 -6.27 -15.52 2.61
CA GLY A 122 -4.88 -15.47 3.05
C GLY A 122 -3.92 -16.16 2.08
N PRO A 123 -4.11 -17.47 1.80
CA PRO A 123 -3.26 -18.21 0.86
C PRO A 123 -3.24 -17.61 -0.55
N GLU A 124 -4.36 -17.14 -1.05
CA GLU A 124 -4.46 -16.46 -2.35
C GLU A 124 -3.65 -15.16 -2.36
N TYR A 125 -3.74 -14.40 -1.29
CA TYR A 125 -3.00 -13.14 -1.14
C TYR A 125 -1.50 -13.37 -1.03
N ASP A 126 -1.07 -14.35 -0.24
CA ASP A 126 0.34 -14.75 -0.15
C ASP A 126 0.89 -15.18 -1.51
N ALA A 127 0.12 -15.98 -2.26
CA ALA A 127 0.50 -16.39 -3.61
C ALA A 127 0.64 -15.20 -4.56
N ALA A 128 -0.22 -14.19 -4.46
CA ALA A 128 -0.14 -12.97 -5.27
C ALA A 128 1.12 -12.16 -4.93
N ILE A 129 1.49 -12.07 -3.65
CA ILE A 129 2.72 -11.41 -3.20
C ILE A 129 3.95 -12.15 -3.73
N GLU A 130 3.98 -13.48 -3.62
CA GLU A 130 5.07 -14.30 -4.16
C GLU A 130 5.21 -14.15 -5.67
N ALA A 131 4.11 -14.16 -6.41
CA ALA A 131 4.09 -13.96 -7.87
C ALA A 131 4.62 -12.57 -8.27
N ALA A 132 4.46 -11.56 -7.42
CA ALA A 132 5.02 -10.24 -7.62
C ALA A 132 6.52 -10.15 -7.30
N GLY A 133 7.11 -11.20 -6.73
CA GLY A 133 8.51 -11.23 -6.31
C GLY A 133 8.75 -10.88 -4.84
N GLY A 134 7.70 -10.77 -4.04
CA GLY A 134 7.77 -10.34 -2.64
C GLY A 134 7.69 -8.84 -2.47
N ILE A 135 7.48 -8.38 -1.25
CA ILE A 135 7.39 -6.95 -0.92
C ILE A 135 8.81 -6.38 -0.73
N ASP A 136 9.12 -5.31 -1.43
CA ASP A 136 10.43 -4.64 -1.34
C ASP A 136 10.53 -3.74 -0.10
N VAL A 137 9.45 -3.02 0.22
CA VAL A 137 9.38 -2.15 1.40
C VAL A 137 7.96 -2.14 1.95
N GLN A 138 7.84 -2.27 3.27
CA GLN A 138 6.57 -2.25 3.99
C GLN A 138 6.52 -1.04 4.91
N ILE A 139 5.49 -0.20 4.77
CA ILE A 139 5.20 0.82 5.77
C ILE A 139 4.36 0.21 6.89
N LEU A 140 4.71 0.53 8.11
CA LEU A 140 3.96 0.14 9.30
C LEU A 140 3.71 1.37 10.16
N GLY A 141 2.45 1.59 10.55
CA GLY A 141 2.07 2.62 11.50
C GLY A 141 1.94 2.04 12.90
N ILE A 142 2.46 2.75 13.90
CA ILE A 142 2.32 2.31 15.29
C ILE A 142 0.95 2.71 15.84
N GLY A 143 0.40 3.80 15.37
CA GLY A 143 -0.84 4.37 15.87
C GLY A 143 -0.69 5.08 17.21
N THR A 144 -1.81 5.39 17.83
CA THR A 144 -1.87 6.10 19.12
C THR A 144 -2.61 5.29 20.16
#